data_0eb1ba52a7c1703d40ed9eba4c52ff99
#
_entry.id   0eb1ba52a7c1703d40ed9eba4c52ff99
#
_cell.length_a   1.000
_cell.length_b   1.000
_cell.length_c   1.000
_cell.angle_alpha   90.00
_cell.angle_beta   90.00
_cell.angle_gamma   90.00
#
_symmetry.space_group_name_H-M   'P 1'
#
loop_
_entity.id
_entity.type
_entity.pdbx_description
1 polymer ?
#
loop_
_entity_poly.entity_id
_entity_poly.type
_entity_poly.pdbx_seq_one_letter_code
_entity_poly.pdbx_strand_id
1 'polypeptide(L)'
;MKKHGKSKRRTWRKLHLAICPDGHDIVISYLGDNSEADCEVAPKMTQHLPPSVKRGYGDGAYDTESVRAGFHVHGIDPIIPPKRGAILHDLEDEPGMKSRNNAIRAITGLGNDDEARKIWKILAGYHRRSLGETAFYRWKTLLGEKLQSRKLKNQRGEVFAKSKALNKMTALGMPKGGWRTA
;
A
#
# COMPACT_ATOMS: atom_id res chain seq x y z
N MET A 1 37.60 -32.81 12.16
CA MET A 1 37.36 -31.43 11.69
C MET A 1 35.89 -31.26 11.32
N LYS A 2 35.08 -30.57 12.09
CA LYS A 2 33.68 -30.25 11.73
C LYS A 2 33.70 -29.14 10.67
N LYS A 3 33.30 -29.46 9.43
CA LYS A 3 33.07 -28.47 8.38
C LYS A 3 31.92 -27.54 8.88
N HIS A 4 32.21 -26.30 9.24
CA HIS A 4 31.24 -25.30 9.48
C HIS A 4 30.44 -25.10 8.18
N GLY A 5 29.18 -25.58 8.16
CA GLY A 5 28.28 -25.37 7.04
C GLY A 5 28.11 -23.88 6.81
N LYS A 6 28.23 -23.43 5.55
CA LYS A 6 27.95 -22.05 5.14
C LYS A 6 26.57 -21.68 5.72
N SER A 7 26.53 -20.72 6.65
CA SER A 7 25.26 -20.20 7.16
C SER A 7 24.47 -19.70 5.97
N LYS A 8 23.32 -20.30 5.69
CA LYS A 8 22.44 -19.85 4.60
C LYS A 8 21.98 -18.45 4.96
N ARG A 9 22.51 -17.46 4.24
CA ARG A 9 22.13 -16.05 4.39
C ARG A 9 20.63 -15.95 4.17
N ARG A 10 19.88 -15.40 5.15
CA ARG A 10 18.44 -15.15 5.01
C ARG A 10 18.23 -14.16 3.87
N THR A 11 17.35 -14.48 2.93
CA THR A 11 16.95 -13.57 1.87
C THR A 11 15.63 -12.95 2.24
N TRP A 12 15.62 -11.65 2.43
CA TRP A 12 14.40 -10.88 2.68
C TRP A 12 13.69 -10.57 1.36
N ARG A 13 12.39 -10.56 1.41
CA ARG A 13 11.52 -10.16 0.30
C ARG A 13 10.56 -9.08 0.78
N LYS A 14 10.18 -8.17 -0.11
CA LYS A 14 9.15 -7.18 0.17
C LYS A 14 7.80 -7.67 -0.36
N LEU A 15 6.80 -7.65 0.49
CA LEU A 15 5.42 -7.91 0.12
C LEU A 15 4.67 -6.58 0.05
N HIS A 16 4.07 -6.31 -1.10
CA HIS A 16 3.20 -5.17 -1.31
C HIS A 16 1.77 -5.67 -1.50
N LEU A 17 0.81 -5.00 -0.85
CA LEU A 17 -0.61 -5.35 -0.91
C LEU A 17 -1.43 -4.13 -1.33
N ALA A 18 -2.31 -4.29 -2.30
CA ALA A 18 -3.39 -3.36 -2.55
C ALA A 18 -4.69 -3.93 -1.96
N ILE A 19 -5.35 -3.13 -1.13
CA ILE A 19 -6.51 -3.55 -0.32
C ILE A 19 -7.73 -2.75 -0.75
N CYS A 20 -8.85 -3.43 -0.97
CA CYS A 20 -10.14 -2.78 -1.13
C CYS A 20 -10.59 -2.20 0.21
N PRO A 21 -10.82 -0.88 0.32
CA PRO A 21 -11.20 -0.28 1.60
C PRO A 21 -12.63 -0.60 2.05
N ASP A 22 -13.47 -1.06 1.16
CA ASP A 22 -14.87 -1.39 1.46
C ASP A 22 -15.04 -2.88 1.82
N GLY A 23 -14.41 -3.78 1.05
CA GLY A 23 -14.49 -5.23 1.25
C GLY A 23 -13.37 -5.81 2.12
N HIS A 24 -12.32 -5.03 2.42
CA HIS A 24 -11.11 -5.50 3.10
C HIS A 24 -10.34 -6.62 2.37
N ASP A 25 -10.68 -6.84 1.10
CA ASP A 25 -10.04 -7.85 0.27
C ASP A 25 -8.68 -7.38 -0.24
N ILE A 26 -7.74 -8.31 -0.34
CA ILE A 26 -6.49 -8.11 -1.05
C ILE A 26 -6.80 -8.20 -2.55
N VAL A 27 -6.75 -7.05 -3.22
CA VAL A 27 -7.00 -6.94 -4.67
C VAL A 27 -5.75 -7.39 -5.45
N ILE A 28 -4.58 -6.93 -5.00
CA ILE A 28 -3.29 -7.30 -5.59
C ILE A 28 -2.31 -7.64 -4.48
N SER A 29 -1.54 -8.69 -4.70
CA SER A 29 -0.34 -9.01 -3.90
C SER A 29 0.87 -9.12 -4.81
N TYR A 30 1.93 -8.37 -4.50
CA TYR A 30 3.18 -8.38 -5.23
C TYR A 30 4.32 -8.71 -4.29
N LEU A 31 5.09 -9.76 -4.63
CA LEU A 31 6.31 -10.11 -3.92
C LEU A 31 7.51 -9.72 -4.77
N GLY A 32 8.19 -8.69 -4.33
CA GLY A 32 9.38 -8.13 -4.96
C GLY A 32 10.68 -8.54 -4.29
N ASP A 33 11.76 -8.04 -4.83
CA ASP A 33 13.07 -8.12 -4.20
C ASP A 33 13.20 -7.06 -3.10
N ASN A 34 14.15 -7.24 -2.20
CA ASN A 34 14.39 -6.29 -1.11
C ASN A 34 14.93 -4.94 -1.59
N SER A 35 15.50 -4.89 -2.79
CA SER A 35 16.04 -3.68 -3.42
C SER A 35 14.97 -2.78 -4.03
N GLU A 36 13.78 -3.31 -4.37
CA GLU A 36 12.72 -2.53 -5.01
C GLU A 36 12.11 -1.53 -4.00
N ALA A 37 12.06 -0.25 -4.36
CA ALA A 37 11.40 0.77 -3.56
C ALA A 37 9.88 0.72 -3.74
N ASP A 38 9.12 1.11 -2.71
CA ASP A 38 7.67 1.08 -2.72
C ASP A 38 7.08 1.95 -3.84
N CYS A 39 7.71 3.10 -4.13
CA CYS A 39 7.33 4.00 -5.22
C CYS A 39 7.62 3.42 -6.62
N GLU A 40 8.52 2.45 -6.75
CA GLU A 40 8.80 1.76 -8.02
C GLU A 40 7.81 0.62 -8.26
N VAL A 41 7.29 0.02 -7.19
CA VAL A 41 6.36 -1.10 -7.26
C VAL A 41 4.92 -0.61 -7.46
N ALA A 42 4.54 0.53 -6.87
CA ALA A 42 3.18 1.04 -6.96
C ALA A 42 2.68 1.22 -8.41
N PRO A 43 3.43 1.85 -9.36
CA PRO A 43 2.98 1.95 -10.75
C PRO A 43 2.81 0.58 -11.43
N LYS A 44 3.64 -0.42 -11.09
CA LYS A 44 3.49 -1.79 -11.60
C LYS A 44 2.21 -2.45 -11.10
N MET A 45 1.80 -2.15 -9.87
CA MET A 45 0.57 -2.67 -9.30
C MET A 45 -0.67 -1.99 -9.86
N THR A 46 -0.64 -0.67 -10.09
CA THR A 46 -1.80 0.07 -10.61
C THR A 46 -2.28 -0.44 -11.95
N GLN A 47 -1.39 -0.96 -12.81
CA GLN A 47 -1.74 -1.57 -14.10
C GLN A 47 -2.69 -2.77 -13.99
N HIS A 48 -2.74 -3.40 -12.82
CA HIS A 48 -3.54 -4.60 -12.57
C HIS A 48 -4.80 -4.32 -11.73
N LEU A 49 -5.04 -3.05 -11.38
CA LEU A 49 -6.24 -2.67 -10.64
C LEU A 49 -7.48 -2.74 -11.55
N PRO A 50 -8.63 -3.18 -11.02
CA PRO A 50 -9.88 -3.16 -11.76
C PRO A 50 -10.24 -1.73 -12.21
N PRO A 51 -10.85 -1.53 -13.40
CA PRO A 51 -11.28 -0.22 -13.89
C PRO A 51 -12.31 0.49 -13.00
N SER A 52 -12.95 -0.25 -12.11
CA SER A 52 -13.88 0.27 -11.09
C SER A 52 -13.21 1.06 -9.98
N VAL A 53 -11.90 0.90 -9.79
CA VAL A 53 -11.13 1.64 -8.77
C VAL A 53 -11.05 3.11 -9.19
N LYS A 54 -11.54 4.02 -8.35
CA LYS A 54 -11.55 5.46 -8.61
C LYS A 54 -10.63 6.25 -7.69
N ARG A 55 -10.23 5.68 -6.55
CA ARG A 55 -9.34 6.33 -5.58
C ARG A 55 -8.28 5.36 -5.09
N GLY A 56 -7.06 5.88 -4.91
CA GLY A 56 -5.94 5.13 -4.35
C GLY A 56 -5.32 5.88 -3.18
N TYR A 57 -5.09 5.18 -2.07
CA TYR A 57 -4.57 5.75 -0.83
C TYR A 57 -3.13 5.29 -0.61
N GLY A 58 -2.21 6.22 -0.44
CA GLY A 58 -0.82 5.95 -0.13
C GLY A 58 -0.27 6.91 0.92
N ASP A 59 0.82 6.57 1.59
CA ASP A 59 1.50 7.50 2.47
C ASP A 59 2.41 8.47 1.69
N GLY A 60 3.07 9.39 2.40
CA GLY A 60 3.95 10.39 1.77
C GLY A 60 5.17 9.81 1.06
N ALA A 61 5.51 8.52 1.28
CA ALA A 61 6.58 7.86 0.52
C ALA A 61 6.19 7.65 -0.95
N TYR A 62 4.86 7.55 -1.21
CA TYR A 62 4.30 7.45 -2.55
C TYR A 62 4.11 8.82 -3.26
N ASP A 63 4.47 9.95 -2.60
CA ASP A 63 4.42 11.28 -3.23
C ASP A 63 5.57 11.47 -4.23
N THR A 64 5.50 10.74 -5.32
CA THR A 64 6.44 10.79 -6.45
C THR A 64 5.67 10.96 -7.75
N GLU A 65 6.32 11.57 -8.73
CA GLU A 65 5.74 11.78 -10.06
C GLU A 65 5.32 10.46 -10.72
N SER A 66 6.20 9.46 -10.69
CA SER A 66 5.93 8.14 -11.29
C SER A 66 4.70 7.44 -10.71
N VAL A 67 4.50 7.53 -9.38
CA VAL A 67 3.33 6.97 -8.73
C VAL A 67 2.07 7.72 -9.13
N ARG A 68 2.11 9.06 -9.11
CA ARG A 68 0.96 9.89 -9.47
C ARG A 68 0.57 9.75 -10.94
N ALA A 69 1.57 9.68 -11.82
CA ALA A 69 1.35 9.39 -13.24
C ALA A 69 0.72 8.00 -13.45
N GLY A 70 1.21 6.98 -12.74
CA GLY A 70 0.63 5.63 -12.76
C GLY A 70 -0.84 5.60 -12.35
N PHE A 71 -1.22 6.32 -11.30
CA PHE A 71 -2.63 6.45 -10.91
C PHE A 71 -3.45 7.21 -11.96
N HIS A 72 -2.92 8.32 -12.47
CA HIS A 72 -3.59 9.17 -13.45
C HIS A 72 -3.93 8.40 -14.75
N VAL A 73 -2.97 7.66 -15.31
CA VAL A 73 -3.16 6.85 -16.53
C VAL A 73 -4.31 5.86 -16.38
N HIS A 74 -4.57 5.37 -15.18
CA HIS A 74 -5.66 4.44 -14.89
C HIS A 74 -6.94 5.14 -14.39
N GLY A 75 -7.01 6.48 -14.44
CA GLY A 75 -8.17 7.26 -13.99
C GLY A 75 -8.44 7.15 -12.49
N ILE A 76 -7.39 6.91 -11.70
CA ILE A 76 -7.45 6.76 -10.24
C ILE A 76 -6.98 8.05 -9.59
N ASP A 77 -7.81 8.64 -8.73
CA ASP A 77 -7.46 9.83 -7.93
C ASP A 77 -6.54 9.43 -6.75
N PRO A 78 -5.28 9.93 -6.72
CA PRO A 78 -4.33 9.56 -5.67
C PRO A 78 -4.53 10.41 -4.40
N ILE A 79 -5.03 9.80 -3.35
CA ILE A 79 -5.12 10.40 -2.02
C ILE A 79 -3.80 10.14 -1.27
N ILE A 80 -2.79 10.92 -1.62
CA ILE A 80 -1.43 10.83 -1.10
C ILE A 80 -1.06 12.19 -0.51
N PRO A 81 -0.72 12.29 0.80
CA PRO A 81 -0.31 13.55 1.39
C PRO A 81 1.00 14.02 0.75
N PRO A 82 1.08 15.28 0.28
CA PRO A 82 2.34 15.86 -0.19
C PRO A 82 3.41 15.80 0.92
N LYS A 83 4.68 15.64 0.55
CA LYS A 83 5.79 15.69 1.51
C LYS A 83 5.80 17.03 2.26
N ARG A 84 6.38 17.06 3.45
CA ARG A 84 6.59 18.34 4.17
C ARG A 84 7.49 19.24 3.34
N GLY A 85 7.13 20.52 3.24
CA GLY A 85 7.85 21.48 2.41
C GLY A 85 7.67 21.30 0.91
N ALA A 86 6.70 20.47 0.48
CA ALA A 86 6.40 20.31 -0.94
C ALA A 86 5.95 21.64 -1.55
N ILE A 87 6.57 22.01 -2.67
CA ILE A 87 6.21 23.16 -3.50
C ILE A 87 5.28 22.74 -4.63
N LEU A 88 4.58 23.70 -5.20
CA LEU A 88 3.76 23.48 -6.39
C LEU A 88 4.64 23.01 -7.54
N HIS A 89 4.13 22.12 -8.36
CA HIS A 89 4.77 21.69 -9.59
C HIS A 89 4.35 22.65 -10.70
N ASP A 90 5.31 23.16 -11.47
CA ASP A 90 5.07 24.20 -12.47
C ASP A 90 4.24 23.67 -13.65
N LEU A 91 4.41 22.40 -14.01
CA LEU A 91 3.67 21.75 -15.09
C LEU A 91 2.46 21.02 -14.53
N GLU A 92 1.34 21.75 -14.39
CA GLU A 92 0.09 21.16 -13.90
C GLU A 92 -0.54 20.16 -14.86
N ASP A 93 -0.18 20.25 -16.13
CA ASP A 93 -0.66 19.34 -17.18
C ASP A 93 0.02 17.97 -17.15
N GLU A 94 1.11 17.84 -16.37
CA GLU A 94 1.72 16.52 -16.16
C GLU A 94 0.80 15.57 -15.40
N PRO A 95 0.78 14.29 -15.82
CA PRO A 95 -0.11 13.29 -15.25
C PRO A 95 -0.01 13.19 -13.73
N GLY A 96 -1.13 13.45 -13.06
CA GLY A 96 -1.22 13.35 -11.59
C GLY A 96 -0.68 14.55 -10.81
N MET A 97 -0.04 15.56 -11.43
CA MET A 97 0.48 16.73 -10.72
C MET A 97 -0.62 17.70 -10.30
N LYS A 98 -1.69 17.80 -11.06
CA LYS A 98 -2.86 18.62 -10.70
C LYS A 98 -3.44 18.21 -9.33
N SER A 99 -3.64 16.94 -9.08
CA SER A 99 -4.15 16.46 -7.79
C SER A 99 -3.19 16.75 -6.63
N ARG A 100 -1.86 16.65 -6.89
CA ARG A 100 -0.82 16.99 -5.91
C ARG A 100 -0.85 18.48 -5.58
N ASN A 101 -0.89 19.33 -6.59
CA ASN A 101 -0.93 20.78 -6.43
C ASN A 101 -2.21 21.22 -5.70
N ASN A 102 -3.35 20.61 -6.00
CA ASN A 102 -4.60 20.86 -5.27
C ASN A 102 -4.48 20.51 -3.78
N ALA A 103 -3.83 19.39 -3.44
CA ALA A 103 -3.58 19.04 -2.05
C ALA A 103 -2.64 20.04 -1.35
N ILE A 104 -1.59 20.53 -2.03
CA ILE A 104 -0.68 21.56 -1.50
C ILE A 104 -1.46 22.87 -1.27
N ARG A 105 -2.23 23.34 -2.27
CA ARG A 105 -3.04 24.56 -2.15
C ARG A 105 -4.04 24.48 -1.00
N ALA A 106 -4.70 23.33 -0.85
CA ALA A 106 -5.65 23.11 0.25
C ALA A 106 -4.97 23.18 1.63
N ILE A 107 -3.81 22.53 1.79
CA ILE A 107 -3.04 22.56 3.04
C ILE A 107 -2.53 23.98 3.31
N THR A 108 -2.03 24.68 2.29
CA THR A 108 -1.55 26.06 2.42
C THR A 108 -2.69 27.01 2.80
N GLY A 109 -3.85 26.85 2.18
CA GLY A 109 -5.05 27.67 2.52
C GLY A 109 -5.59 27.43 3.92
N LEU A 110 -5.27 26.29 4.53
CA LEU A 110 -5.63 25.95 5.92
C LEU A 110 -4.59 26.39 6.95
N GLY A 111 -3.46 27.00 6.54
CA GLY A 111 -2.43 27.48 7.45
C GLY A 111 -1.04 26.86 7.26
N ASN A 112 -0.90 25.83 6.43
CA ASN A 112 0.36 25.14 6.07
C ASN A 112 1.13 24.54 7.26
N ASP A 113 0.43 24.24 8.35
CA ASP A 113 0.98 23.63 9.56
C ASP A 113 0.54 22.15 9.71
N ASP A 114 0.87 21.55 10.84
CA ASP A 114 0.49 20.17 11.11
C ASP A 114 -1.01 20.00 11.32
N GLU A 115 -1.71 21.03 11.81
CA GLU A 115 -3.16 20.99 11.96
C GLU A 115 -3.87 21.08 10.61
N ALA A 116 -3.41 21.96 9.72
CA ALA A 116 -3.87 22.03 8.34
C ALA A 116 -3.74 20.70 7.61
N ARG A 117 -2.62 20.00 7.83
CA ARG A 117 -2.39 18.66 7.25
C ARG A 117 -3.33 17.61 7.84
N LYS A 118 -3.66 17.67 9.12
CA LYS A 118 -4.64 16.77 9.73
C LYS A 118 -6.04 17.03 9.18
N ILE A 119 -6.44 18.29 9.08
CA ILE A 119 -7.75 18.69 8.50
C ILE A 119 -7.83 18.18 7.06
N TRP A 120 -6.81 18.42 6.23
CA TRP A 120 -6.79 17.92 4.87
C TRP A 120 -6.94 16.39 4.81
N LYS A 121 -6.24 15.64 5.66
CA LYS A 121 -6.35 14.18 5.72
C LYS A 121 -7.76 13.71 6.05
N ILE A 122 -8.45 14.41 6.94
CA ILE A 122 -9.85 14.12 7.30
C ILE A 122 -10.77 14.38 6.10
N LEU A 123 -10.66 15.55 5.47
CA LEU A 123 -11.48 15.94 4.33
C LEU A 123 -11.25 15.04 3.10
N ALA A 124 -10.02 14.63 2.86
CA ALA A 124 -9.65 13.71 1.79
C ALA A 124 -10.02 12.24 2.07
N GLY A 125 -10.51 11.91 3.26
CA GLY A 125 -10.81 10.53 3.65
C GLY A 125 -9.57 9.63 3.78
N TYR A 126 -8.41 10.23 4.07
CA TYR A 126 -7.11 9.55 4.12
C TYR A 126 -7.03 8.44 5.18
N HIS A 127 -7.88 8.46 6.20
CA HIS A 127 -7.95 7.43 7.24
C HIS A 127 -8.12 6.01 6.67
N ARG A 128 -8.71 5.88 5.48
CA ARG A 128 -8.87 4.58 4.78
C ARG A 128 -7.54 3.89 4.47
N ARG A 129 -6.43 4.62 4.43
CA ARG A 129 -5.09 4.06 4.26
C ARG A 129 -4.72 3.05 5.36
N SER A 130 -5.18 3.26 6.59
CA SER A 130 -4.90 2.39 7.74
C SER A 130 -5.39 0.94 7.56
N LEU A 131 -6.32 0.70 6.64
CA LEU A 131 -6.79 -0.65 6.29
C LEU A 131 -5.68 -1.51 5.67
N GLY A 132 -4.70 -0.89 5.02
CA GLY A 132 -3.48 -1.58 4.58
C GLY A 132 -2.69 -2.16 5.75
N GLU A 133 -2.52 -1.41 6.83
CA GLU A 133 -1.85 -1.86 8.05
C GLU A 133 -2.61 -3.01 8.72
N THR A 134 -3.93 -2.90 8.79
CA THR A 134 -4.81 -3.96 9.29
C THR A 134 -4.68 -5.25 8.47
N ALA A 135 -4.61 -5.14 7.15
CA ALA A 135 -4.43 -6.30 6.28
C ALA A 135 -3.06 -6.97 6.49
N PHE A 136 -1.98 -6.19 6.64
CA PHE A 136 -0.66 -6.71 6.99
C PHE A 136 -0.64 -7.37 8.37
N TYR A 137 -1.30 -6.78 9.35
CA TYR A 137 -1.42 -7.38 10.68
C TYR A 137 -2.13 -8.74 10.61
N ARG A 138 -3.28 -8.81 9.91
CA ARG A 138 -4.01 -10.06 9.70
C ARG A 138 -3.18 -11.10 8.96
N TRP A 139 -2.45 -10.67 7.92
CA TRP A 139 -1.55 -11.54 7.17
C TRP A 139 -0.53 -12.20 8.10
N LYS A 140 0.18 -11.40 8.88
CA LYS A 140 1.22 -11.88 9.79
C LYS A 140 0.67 -12.79 10.87
N THR A 141 -0.46 -12.42 11.47
CA THR A 141 -1.08 -13.15 12.57
C THR A 141 -1.65 -14.49 12.13
N LEU A 142 -2.36 -14.53 10.99
CA LEU A 142 -3.08 -15.73 10.54
C LEU A 142 -2.25 -16.64 9.65
N LEU A 143 -1.35 -16.08 8.83
CA LEU A 143 -0.63 -16.83 7.80
C LEU A 143 0.88 -16.88 8.03
N GLY A 144 1.36 -16.15 9.04
CA GLY A 144 2.77 -16.06 9.41
C GLY A 144 3.61 -15.24 8.43
N GLU A 145 4.76 -14.80 8.90
CA GLU A 145 5.69 -13.94 8.14
C GLU A 145 6.64 -14.72 7.22
N LYS A 146 6.78 -16.02 7.46
CA LYS A 146 7.73 -16.86 6.72
C LYS A 146 7.06 -17.49 5.50
N LEU A 147 7.80 -17.50 4.39
CA LEU A 147 7.46 -18.29 3.22
C LEU A 147 8.19 -19.64 3.27
N GLN A 148 7.48 -20.70 2.94
CA GLN A 148 8.03 -22.08 2.95
C GLN A 148 8.82 -22.37 1.68
N SER A 149 8.40 -21.76 0.58
CA SER A 149 9.03 -21.95 -0.73
C SER A 149 10.40 -21.30 -0.79
N ARG A 150 11.35 -21.93 -1.51
CA ARG A 150 12.74 -21.42 -1.63
C ARG A 150 12.96 -20.55 -2.86
N LYS A 151 12.34 -20.90 -3.99
CA LYS A 151 12.48 -20.18 -5.26
C LYS A 151 11.49 -19.02 -5.32
N LEU A 152 11.91 -17.85 -5.81
CA LEU A 152 11.06 -16.66 -5.90
C LEU A 152 9.74 -16.93 -6.64
N LYS A 153 9.79 -17.68 -7.76
CA LYS A 153 8.58 -18.05 -8.50
C LYS A 153 7.56 -18.78 -7.60
N ASN A 154 8.02 -19.73 -6.81
CA ASN A 154 7.15 -20.49 -5.91
C ASN A 154 6.69 -19.65 -4.71
N GLN A 155 7.55 -18.74 -4.20
CA GLN A 155 7.20 -17.78 -3.17
C GLN A 155 6.07 -16.86 -3.64
N ARG A 156 6.09 -16.41 -4.90
CA ARG A 156 4.98 -15.62 -5.49
C ARG A 156 3.68 -16.42 -5.51
N GLY A 157 3.74 -17.71 -5.90
CA GLY A 157 2.58 -18.60 -5.84
C GLY A 157 2.05 -18.79 -4.41
N GLU A 158 2.95 -18.95 -3.43
CA GLU A 158 2.58 -19.05 -2.01
C GLU A 158 1.93 -17.78 -1.51
N VAL A 159 2.45 -16.59 -1.85
CA VAL A 159 1.85 -15.30 -1.52
C VAL A 159 0.46 -15.17 -2.13
N PHE A 160 0.30 -15.54 -3.40
CA PHE A 160 -1.00 -15.52 -4.05
C PHE A 160 -2.01 -16.45 -3.36
N ALA A 161 -1.62 -17.67 -3.01
CA ALA A 161 -2.46 -18.62 -2.28
C ALA A 161 -2.87 -18.08 -0.90
N LYS A 162 -1.91 -17.51 -0.16
CA LYS A 162 -2.16 -16.86 1.14
C LYS A 162 -3.14 -15.67 1.00
N SER A 163 -2.99 -14.84 -0.03
CA SER A 163 -3.91 -13.73 -0.32
C SER A 163 -5.34 -14.24 -0.56
N LYS A 164 -5.48 -15.28 -1.38
CA LYS A 164 -6.80 -15.89 -1.65
C LYS A 164 -7.42 -16.51 -0.40
N ALA A 165 -6.60 -17.17 0.44
CA ALA A 165 -7.07 -17.72 1.72
C ALA A 165 -7.57 -16.61 2.65
N LEU A 166 -6.83 -15.49 2.78
CA LEU A 166 -7.22 -14.36 3.62
C LEU A 166 -8.51 -13.71 3.10
N ASN A 167 -8.66 -13.54 1.79
CA ASN A 167 -9.89 -13.04 1.19
C ASN A 167 -11.07 -13.96 1.45
N LYS A 168 -10.87 -15.29 1.36
CA LYS A 168 -11.92 -16.27 1.69
C LYS A 168 -12.32 -16.17 3.16
N MET A 169 -11.36 -16.00 4.08
CA MET A 169 -11.65 -15.78 5.50
C MET A 169 -12.44 -14.48 5.72
N THR A 170 -12.10 -13.41 4.98
CA THR A 170 -12.86 -12.15 5.01
C THR A 170 -14.30 -12.34 4.57
N ALA A 171 -14.51 -13.05 3.47
CA ALA A 171 -15.86 -13.34 2.92
C ALA A 171 -16.72 -14.22 3.85
N LEU A 172 -16.10 -15.08 4.65
CA LEU A 172 -16.79 -15.90 5.66
C LEU A 172 -17.19 -15.14 6.92
N GLY A 173 -16.77 -13.88 7.04
CA GLY A 173 -17.01 -13.01 8.16
C GLY A 173 -15.77 -12.83 9.04
N MET A 174 -15.63 -11.62 9.60
CA MET A 174 -14.55 -11.33 10.55
C MET A 174 -14.81 -12.08 11.86
N PRO A 175 -13.77 -12.63 12.53
CA PRO A 175 -13.94 -13.27 13.81
C PRO A 175 -14.59 -12.29 14.79
N LYS A 176 -15.69 -12.69 15.39
CA LYS A 176 -16.31 -11.94 16.51
C LYS A 176 -15.48 -12.24 17.75
N GLY A 177 -14.57 -11.34 18.11
CA GLY A 177 -13.82 -11.41 19.36
C GLY A 177 -14.68 -10.93 20.53
N GLY A 178 -14.74 -11.71 21.60
CA GLY A 178 -15.26 -11.28 22.89
C GLY A 178 -14.12 -11.32 23.92
N TRP A 179 -14.04 -10.31 24.78
CA TRP A 179 -13.15 -10.38 25.92
C TRP A 179 -13.64 -11.50 26.84
N ARG A 180 -12.81 -12.52 27.07
CA ARG A 180 -13.04 -13.41 28.19
C ARG A 180 -12.60 -12.65 29.46
N THR A 181 -13.55 -12.20 30.25
CA THR A 181 -13.31 -11.86 31.65
C THR A 181 -12.95 -13.15 32.37
N ALA A 182 -11.75 -13.17 32.94
CA ALA A 182 -11.26 -14.23 33.83
C ALA A 182 -12.04 -14.22 35.14
#